data_8e82c584ce550d18537b44b76773c329
#
_entry.id   8e82c584ce550d18537b44b76773c329
#
_cell.length_a   1.000
_cell.length_b   1.000
_cell.length_c   1.000
_cell.angle_alpha   90.00
_cell.angle_beta   90.00
_cell.angle_gamma   90.00
#
_symmetry.space_group_name_H-M   'P 1'
#
loop_
_entity.id
_entity.type
_entity.pdbx_description
1 polymer ?
#
loop_
_entity_poly.entity_id
_entity_poly.type
_entity_poly.pdbx_seq_one_letter_code
_entity_poly.pdbx_strand_id
1 'polypeptide(L)'
;DTVTVTRQDDGTLTDDYPNIAVRPYYEQMITDYIEDYFGSDKIKVFSKVTETTIEDLDNISAEKMKGNVSSSNKIFIDGSVCKEKEVNIFTSELSMWLNDNQLLGTNWIYLLNDKVSLSNITQANYKDYFDKNYVSVSTGCSVQSDNRIQILN
;
A
#
# COMPACT_ATOMS: atom_id res chain seq x y z
N ASP A 1 -7.95 -9.80 10.92
CA ASP A 1 -8.81 -9.36 9.80
C ASP A 1 -10.13 -10.13 9.83
N THR A 2 -11.21 -9.47 9.39
CA THR A 2 -12.56 -10.05 9.36
C THR A 2 -12.90 -10.43 7.93
N VAL A 3 -13.31 -11.69 7.72
CA VAL A 3 -13.75 -12.16 6.41
C VAL A 3 -15.17 -11.67 6.15
N THR A 4 -15.40 -11.09 4.98
CA THR A 4 -16.71 -10.66 4.52
C THR A 4 -17.24 -11.65 3.48
N VAL A 5 -18.43 -12.17 3.69
CA VAL A 5 -19.12 -13.05 2.75
C VAL A 5 -20.25 -12.27 2.09
N THR A 6 -20.28 -12.25 0.77
CA THR A 6 -21.28 -11.51 0.00
C THR A 6 -22.09 -12.48 -0.85
N ARG A 7 -23.42 -12.33 -0.83
CA ARG A 7 -24.33 -13.09 -1.69
C ARG A 7 -24.56 -12.34 -2.99
N GLN A 8 -24.35 -13.00 -4.11
CA GLN A 8 -24.59 -12.46 -5.45
C GLN A 8 -26.07 -12.61 -5.85
N ASP A 9 -26.49 -11.86 -6.86
CA ASP A 9 -27.89 -11.90 -7.35
C ASP A 9 -28.31 -13.28 -7.88
N ASP A 10 -27.35 -14.07 -8.37
CA ASP A 10 -27.60 -15.44 -8.83
C ASP A 10 -27.63 -16.48 -7.70
N GLY A 11 -27.48 -16.04 -6.45
CA GLY A 11 -27.48 -16.90 -5.28
C GLY A 11 -26.11 -17.45 -4.88
N THR A 12 -25.05 -17.21 -5.66
CA THR A 12 -23.71 -17.64 -5.29
C THR A 12 -23.17 -16.81 -4.12
N LEU A 13 -22.27 -17.41 -3.33
CA LEU A 13 -21.59 -16.73 -2.24
C LEU A 13 -20.14 -16.48 -2.64
N THR A 14 -19.65 -15.26 -2.35
CA THR A 14 -18.24 -14.89 -2.48
C THR A 14 -17.74 -14.37 -1.15
N ASP A 15 -16.47 -14.56 -0.88
CA ASP A 15 -15.82 -14.01 0.31
C ASP A 15 -14.51 -13.32 -0.08
N ASP A 16 -13.97 -12.54 0.87
CA ASP A 16 -12.72 -11.81 0.68
C ASP A 16 -11.52 -12.53 1.33
N TYR A 17 -11.68 -13.81 1.70
CA TYR A 17 -10.61 -14.57 2.33
C TYR A 17 -9.31 -14.58 1.52
N PRO A 18 -9.34 -14.76 0.17
CA PRO A 18 -8.10 -14.68 -0.60
C PRO A 18 -7.37 -13.35 -0.44
N ASN A 19 -8.11 -12.23 -0.39
CA ASN A 19 -7.52 -10.92 -0.19
C ASN A 19 -6.85 -10.80 1.18
N ILE A 20 -7.51 -11.32 2.21
CA ILE A 20 -6.99 -11.34 3.58
C ILE A 20 -5.76 -12.24 3.68
N ALA A 21 -5.78 -13.40 3.04
CA ALA A 21 -4.66 -14.35 3.05
C ALA A 21 -3.41 -13.79 2.35
N VAL A 22 -3.59 -13.05 1.26
CA VAL A 22 -2.49 -12.48 0.46
C VAL A 22 -1.90 -11.23 1.13
N ARG A 23 -2.70 -10.46 1.86
CA ARG A 23 -2.31 -9.16 2.41
C ARG A 23 -0.96 -9.15 3.16
N PRO A 24 -0.69 -10.05 4.10
CA PRO A 24 0.59 -9.98 4.83
C PRO A 24 1.81 -10.14 3.92
N TYR A 25 1.72 -11.00 2.92
CA TYR A 25 2.81 -11.24 1.96
C TYR A 25 2.99 -10.02 1.04
N TYR A 26 1.90 -9.44 0.59
CA TYR A 26 1.93 -8.24 -0.24
C TYR A 26 2.49 -7.04 0.54
N GLU A 27 2.00 -6.81 1.76
CA GLU A 27 2.46 -5.72 2.61
C GLU A 27 3.95 -5.85 2.91
N GLN A 28 4.44 -7.08 3.15
CA GLN A 28 5.87 -7.30 3.37
C GLN A 28 6.69 -6.97 2.13
N MET A 29 6.24 -7.35 0.95
CA MET A 29 6.95 -7.09 -0.30
C MET A 29 7.08 -5.58 -0.58
N ILE A 30 6.00 -4.82 -0.43
CA ILE A 30 6.06 -3.36 -0.64
C ILE A 30 6.85 -2.67 0.47
N THR A 31 6.72 -3.14 1.71
CA THR A 31 7.46 -2.61 2.85
C THR A 31 8.95 -2.78 2.64
N ASP A 32 9.41 -3.95 2.21
CA ASP A 32 10.82 -4.21 1.95
C ASP A 32 11.41 -3.25 0.90
N TYR A 33 10.67 -3.01 -0.16
CA TYR A 33 11.09 -2.04 -1.18
C TYR A 33 11.26 -0.63 -0.61
N ILE A 34 10.28 -0.18 0.18
CA ILE A 34 10.29 1.18 0.75
C ILE A 34 11.36 1.31 1.85
N GLU A 35 11.54 0.28 2.66
CA GLU A 35 12.61 0.26 3.68
C GLU A 35 14.00 0.35 3.07
N ASP A 36 14.23 -0.29 1.94
CA ASP A 36 15.50 -0.17 1.20
C ASP A 36 15.75 1.27 0.75
N TYR A 37 14.67 2.03 0.54
CA TYR A 37 14.76 3.43 0.12
C TYR A 37 15.03 4.40 1.28
N PHE A 38 14.32 4.25 2.40
CA PHE A 38 14.34 5.21 3.52
C PHE A 38 14.94 4.69 4.82
N GLY A 39 15.03 3.39 5.00
CA GLY A 39 15.43 2.77 6.28
C GLY A 39 14.25 2.13 7.01
N SER A 40 14.52 1.04 7.74
CA SER A 40 13.50 0.16 8.31
C SER A 40 12.66 0.79 9.44
N ASP A 41 13.21 1.77 10.14
CA ASP A 41 12.53 2.45 11.25
C ASP A 41 11.93 3.80 10.84
N LYS A 42 11.95 4.13 9.55
CA LYS A 42 11.57 5.44 9.02
C LYS A 42 10.27 5.44 8.25
N ILE A 43 9.65 4.29 8.06
CA ILE A 43 8.39 4.16 7.32
C ILE A 43 7.45 3.17 7.99
N LYS A 44 6.17 3.34 7.72
CA LYS A 44 5.13 2.33 8.00
C LYS A 44 4.20 2.21 6.82
N VAL A 45 3.83 0.98 6.49
CA VAL A 45 2.94 0.67 5.37
C VAL A 45 1.71 -0.06 5.91
N PHE A 46 0.53 0.40 5.50
CA PHE A 46 -0.73 -0.25 5.79
C PHE A 46 -1.42 -0.58 4.47
N SER A 47 -1.47 -1.86 4.17
CA SER A 47 -2.00 -2.35 2.89
C SER A 47 -3.36 -3.01 3.06
N LYS A 48 -4.20 -2.81 2.05
CA LYS A 48 -5.44 -3.56 1.87
C LYS A 48 -5.41 -4.17 0.47
N VAL A 49 -5.45 -5.49 0.38
CA VAL A 49 -5.61 -6.17 -0.91
C VAL A 49 -7.09 -6.10 -1.27
N THR A 50 -7.40 -5.49 -2.41
CA THR A 50 -8.79 -5.31 -2.88
C THR A 50 -9.23 -6.40 -3.83
N GLU A 51 -8.28 -7.03 -4.51
CA GLU A 51 -8.55 -8.13 -5.44
C GLU A 51 -7.29 -8.98 -5.61
N THR A 52 -7.46 -10.29 -5.72
CA THR A 52 -6.37 -11.19 -6.10
C THR A 52 -6.91 -12.32 -6.98
N THR A 53 -6.09 -12.73 -7.94
CA THR A 53 -6.36 -13.90 -8.79
C THR A 53 -5.54 -15.12 -8.35
N ILE A 54 -4.79 -15.01 -7.24
CA ILE A 54 -4.01 -16.13 -6.71
C ILE A 54 -4.96 -17.18 -6.13
N GLU A 55 -4.85 -18.41 -6.62
CA GLU A 55 -5.68 -19.55 -6.17
C GLU A 55 -4.99 -20.41 -5.11
N ASP A 56 -3.67 -20.61 -5.25
CA ASP A 56 -2.89 -21.41 -4.30
C ASP A 56 -2.43 -20.53 -3.12
N LEU A 57 -3.29 -20.44 -2.10
CA LEU A 57 -3.05 -19.58 -0.93
C LEU A 57 -2.05 -20.17 0.05
N ASP A 58 -1.61 -21.43 -0.13
CA ASP A 58 -0.60 -22.06 0.70
C ASP A 58 0.82 -21.76 0.23
N ASN A 59 0.99 -21.24 -0.98
CA ASN A 59 2.30 -20.98 -1.60
C ASN A 59 2.35 -19.59 -2.24
N ILE A 60 2.10 -18.55 -1.44
CA ILE A 60 2.14 -17.18 -1.90
C ILE A 60 3.59 -16.71 -2.00
N SER A 61 4.00 -16.24 -3.18
CA SER A 61 5.35 -15.73 -3.45
C SER A 61 5.28 -14.40 -4.19
N ALA A 62 6.39 -13.67 -4.20
CA ALA A 62 6.50 -12.41 -4.96
C ALA A 62 6.15 -12.63 -6.44
N GLU A 63 6.65 -13.71 -7.05
CA GLU A 63 6.36 -14.02 -8.46
C GLU A 63 4.86 -14.25 -8.72
N LYS A 64 4.18 -14.92 -7.80
CA LYS A 64 2.74 -15.17 -7.93
C LYS A 64 1.91 -13.90 -7.73
N MET A 65 2.40 -12.94 -6.95
CA MET A 65 1.70 -11.68 -6.73
C MET A 65 1.78 -10.74 -7.94
N LYS A 66 2.84 -10.82 -8.73
CA LYS A 66 3.01 -9.99 -9.92
C LYS A 66 1.88 -10.23 -10.93
N GLY A 67 1.13 -9.17 -11.24
CA GLY A 67 -0.01 -9.25 -12.16
C GLY A 67 -1.28 -9.82 -11.57
N ASN A 68 -1.27 -10.23 -10.29
CA ASN A 68 -2.37 -10.95 -9.66
C ASN A 68 -2.92 -10.29 -8.40
N VAL A 69 -2.49 -9.09 -8.07
CA VAL A 69 -2.91 -8.37 -6.87
C VAL A 69 -3.25 -6.93 -7.20
N SER A 70 -4.40 -6.47 -6.72
CA SER A 70 -4.76 -5.06 -6.67
C SER A 70 -4.90 -4.64 -5.21
N SER A 71 -4.47 -3.43 -4.88
CA SER A 71 -4.40 -2.99 -3.50
C SER A 71 -4.67 -1.50 -3.32
N SER A 72 -4.90 -1.12 -2.08
CA SER A 72 -4.91 0.26 -1.62
C SER A 72 -3.92 0.37 -0.46
N ASN A 73 -2.92 1.22 -0.59
CA ASN A 73 -1.83 1.33 0.38
C ASN A 73 -1.77 2.73 0.97
N LYS A 74 -1.47 2.78 2.27
CA LYS A 74 -1.17 4.02 2.99
C LYS A 74 0.25 3.90 3.52
N ILE A 75 1.10 4.85 3.14
CA ILE A 75 2.53 4.82 3.44
C ILE A 75 2.86 6.08 4.24
N PHE A 76 3.35 5.90 5.46
CA PHE A 76 3.78 7.00 6.31
C PHE A 76 5.30 7.04 6.36
N ILE A 77 5.86 8.24 6.18
CA ILE A 77 7.30 8.49 6.21
C ILE A 77 7.59 9.44 7.37
N ASP A 78 8.59 9.08 8.20
CA ASP A 78 9.07 9.93 9.28
C ASP A 78 9.50 11.30 8.72
N GLY A 79 9.03 12.38 9.33
CA GLY A 79 9.26 13.74 8.84
C GLY A 79 10.71 14.21 8.89
N SER A 80 11.59 13.51 9.63
CA SER A 80 13.01 13.85 9.71
C SER A 80 13.84 13.29 8.54
N VAL A 81 13.27 12.39 7.74
CA VAL A 81 14.02 11.62 6.73
C VAL A 81 14.24 12.39 5.45
N CYS A 82 13.24 13.15 5.02
CA CYS A 82 13.30 13.83 3.73
C CYS A 82 12.35 15.04 3.70
N LYS A 83 12.41 15.77 2.58
CA LYS A 83 11.55 16.92 2.33
C LYS A 83 10.59 16.62 1.17
N GLU A 84 9.70 17.55 0.89
CA GLU A 84 8.69 17.41 -0.17
C GLU A 84 9.28 16.97 -1.51
N LYS A 85 10.42 17.53 -1.89
CA LYS A 85 11.07 17.20 -3.16
C LYS A 85 11.42 15.70 -3.24
N GLU A 86 11.99 15.17 -2.18
CA GLU A 86 12.38 13.75 -2.12
C GLU A 86 11.15 12.83 -2.08
N VAL A 87 10.08 13.27 -1.44
CA VAL A 87 8.81 12.51 -1.44
C VAL A 87 8.25 12.41 -2.86
N ASN A 88 8.30 13.51 -3.62
CA ASN A 88 7.82 13.52 -5.01
C ASN A 88 8.68 12.61 -5.92
N ILE A 89 9.99 12.63 -5.73
CA ILE A 89 10.90 11.73 -6.45
C ILE A 89 10.60 10.29 -6.09
N PHE A 90 10.46 9.99 -4.81
CA PHE A 90 10.12 8.64 -4.34
C PHE A 90 8.78 8.17 -4.92
N THR A 91 7.77 9.01 -4.94
CA THR A 91 6.45 8.68 -5.48
C THR A 91 6.55 8.23 -6.94
N SER A 92 7.34 8.95 -7.74
CA SER A 92 7.57 8.58 -9.14
C SER A 92 8.31 7.24 -9.26
N GLU A 93 9.33 7.01 -8.46
CA GLU A 93 10.09 5.76 -8.48
C GLU A 93 9.24 4.57 -7.99
N LEU A 94 8.43 4.77 -6.96
CA LEU A 94 7.50 3.76 -6.47
C LEU A 94 6.49 3.38 -7.56
N SER A 95 5.94 4.38 -8.27
CA SER A 95 4.98 4.12 -9.33
C SER A 95 5.58 3.28 -10.45
N MET A 96 6.83 3.53 -10.81
CA MET A 96 7.54 2.74 -11.82
C MET A 96 7.80 1.31 -11.34
N TRP A 97 8.24 1.14 -10.10
CA TRP A 97 8.47 -0.18 -9.51
C TRP A 97 7.18 -1.00 -9.44
N LEU A 98 6.09 -0.39 -9.00
CA LEU A 98 4.77 -1.03 -8.96
C LEU A 98 4.31 -1.44 -10.36
N ASN A 99 4.48 -0.56 -11.34
CA ASN A 99 4.09 -0.84 -12.71
C ASN A 99 4.94 -1.96 -13.32
N ASP A 100 6.24 -1.94 -13.11
CA ASP A 100 7.17 -2.97 -13.61
C ASP A 100 6.82 -4.35 -13.03
N ASN A 101 6.32 -4.41 -11.81
CA ASN A 101 5.89 -5.64 -11.15
C ASN A 101 4.40 -5.93 -11.32
N GLN A 102 3.67 -5.08 -12.07
CA GLN A 102 2.24 -5.20 -12.28
C GLN A 102 1.46 -5.39 -10.96
N LEU A 103 1.80 -4.57 -9.98
CA LEU A 103 1.10 -4.47 -8.71
C LEU A 103 0.16 -3.28 -8.80
N LEU A 104 -1.12 -3.58 -9.00
CA LEU A 104 -2.11 -2.58 -9.37
C LEU A 104 -2.74 -1.94 -8.12
N GLY A 105 -3.27 -0.75 -8.31
CA GLY A 105 -4.04 -0.08 -7.26
C GLY A 105 -3.58 1.33 -6.97
N THR A 106 -3.96 1.81 -5.79
CA THR A 106 -3.77 3.19 -5.36
C THR A 106 -2.85 3.24 -4.14
N ASN A 107 -1.92 4.19 -4.16
CA ASN A 107 -0.93 4.36 -3.10
C ASN A 107 -0.93 5.81 -2.65
N TRP A 108 -1.22 6.04 -1.38
CA TRP A 108 -1.12 7.35 -0.76
C TRP A 108 0.10 7.42 0.14
N ILE A 109 0.86 8.49 0.03
CA ILE A 109 2.13 8.70 0.72
C ILE A 109 2.01 9.95 1.56
N TYR A 110 2.31 9.81 2.85
CA TYR A 110 2.18 10.87 3.84
C TYR A 110 3.54 11.11 4.51
N LEU A 111 4.11 12.28 4.29
CA LEU A 111 5.27 12.72 5.06
C LEU A 111 4.76 13.36 6.34
N LEU A 112 5.11 12.77 7.48
CA LEU A 112 4.68 13.27 8.78
C LEU A 112 5.38 14.60 9.12
N ASN A 113 4.70 15.45 9.88
CA ASN A 113 5.35 16.64 10.40
C ASN A 113 6.23 16.29 11.62
N ASP A 114 7.06 17.25 12.06
CA ASP A 114 8.06 17.02 13.11
C ASP A 114 7.47 16.67 14.48
N LYS A 115 6.18 16.91 14.68
CA LYS A 115 5.51 16.71 15.96
C LYS A 115 4.93 15.31 16.13
N VAL A 116 4.91 14.52 15.06
CA VAL A 116 4.29 13.18 15.05
C VAL A 116 5.37 12.13 15.07
N SER A 117 5.29 11.23 16.06
CA SER A 117 6.15 10.06 16.11
C SER A 117 5.51 8.92 15.31
N LEU A 118 6.29 8.34 14.41
CA LEU A 118 5.86 7.18 13.61
C LEU A 118 5.43 6.01 14.49
N SER A 119 6.05 5.86 15.67
CA SER A 119 5.73 4.78 16.62
C SER A 119 4.29 4.84 17.15
N ASN A 120 3.65 6.01 17.10
CA ASN A 120 2.27 6.19 17.56
C ASN A 120 1.23 5.72 16.52
N ILE A 121 1.65 5.49 15.29
CA ILE A 121 0.75 5.10 14.20
C ILE A 121 0.71 3.58 14.12
N THR A 122 -0.49 3.01 14.24
CA THR A 122 -0.71 1.57 14.30
C THR A 122 -1.81 1.14 13.32
N GLN A 123 -1.96 -0.15 13.12
CA GLN A 123 -3.05 -0.71 12.32
C GLN A 123 -4.43 -0.25 12.83
N ALA A 124 -4.57 -0.04 14.13
CA ALA A 124 -5.83 0.36 14.74
C ALA A 124 -6.17 1.84 14.52
N ASN A 125 -5.15 2.72 14.39
CA ASN A 125 -5.37 4.16 14.40
C ASN A 125 -4.84 4.93 13.18
N TYR A 126 -4.21 4.27 12.20
CA TYR A 126 -3.54 4.99 11.13
C TYR A 126 -4.47 5.93 10.35
N LYS A 127 -5.76 5.62 10.29
CA LYS A 127 -6.75 6.44 9.58
C LYS A 127 -7.01 7.80 10.25
N ASP A 128 -6.58 7.96 11.50
CA ASP A 128 -6.72 9.22 12.23
C ASP A 128 -5.60 10.22 11.89
N TYR A 129 -4.59 9.81 11.13
CA TYR A 129 -3.38 10.60 10.89
C TYR A 129 -3.26 11.17 9.48
N PHE A 130 -4.35 11.22 8.71
CA PHE A 130 -4.28 11.67 7.32
C PHE A 130 -4.33 13.19 7.13
N ASP A 131 -4.72 13.93 8.16
CA ASP A 131 -4.96 15.36 8.01
C ASP A 131 -3.69 16.21 8.21
N LYS A 132 -3.82 17.50 7.89
CA LYS A 132 -2.72 18.46 7.94
C LYS A 132 -2.15 18.73 9.34
N ASN A 133 -2.82 18.31 10.40
CA ASN A 133 -2.28 18.42 11.76
C ASN A 133 -1.13 17.45 11.97
N TYR A 134 -1.07 16.39 11.20
CA TYR A 134 -0.08 15.32 11.33
C TYR A 134 0.81 15.16 10.09
N VAL A 135 0.34 15.59 8.93
CA VAL A 135 0.98 15.36 7.63
C VAL A 135 1.40 16.70 7.03
N SER A 136 2.68 16.82 6.67
CA SER A 136 3.20 18.00 5.99
C SER A 136 3.08 17.92 4.47
N VAL A 137 3.21 16.71 3.91
CA VAL A 137 3.08 16.46 2.47
C VAL A 137 2.22 15.22 2.26
N SER A 138 1.23 15.33 1.38
CA SER A 138 0.41 14.22 0.94
C SER A 138 0.46 14.13 -0.57
N THR A 139 0.84 12.97 -1.09
CA THR A 139 0.88 12.70 -2.52
C THR A 139 0.53 11.24 -2.75
N GLY A 140 0.40 10.84 -4.00
CA GLY A 140 0.08 9.46 -4.28
C GLY A 140 0.28 9.09 -5.73
N CYS A 141 0.08 7.82 -6.02
CA CYS A 141 0.09 7.30 -7.38
C CYS A 141 -0.91 6.16 -7.52
N SER A 142 -1.38 5.95 -8.73
CA SER A 142 -2.15 4.76 -9.08
C SER A 142 -1.52 4.07 -10.28
N VAL A 143 -1.61 2.74 -10.28
CA VAL A 143 -1.10 1.89 -11.36
C VAL A 143 -2.27 1.03 -11.85
N GLN A 144 -2.49 1.02 -13.16
CA GLN A 144 -3.60 0.30 -13.78
C GLN A 144 -3.08 -0.78 -14.74
N SER A 145 -3.95 -1.73 -15.07
CA SER A 145 -3.59 -2.93 -15.82
C SER A 145 -3.05 -2.69 -17.24
N ASP A 146 -3.27 -1.52 -17.80
CA ASP A 146 -2.81 -1.12 -19.15
C ASP A 146 -1.49 -0.33 -19.13
N ASN A 147 -0.71 -0.48 -18.06
CA ASN A 147 0.54 0.25 -17.82
C ASN A 147 0.35 1.75 -17.65
N ARG A 148 -0.86 2.19 -17.31
CA ARG A 148 -1.09 3.60 -16.97
C ARG A 148 -0.65 3.87 -15.54
N ILE A 149 0.15 4.92 -15.40
CA ILE A 149 0.56 5.47 -14.12
C ILE A 149 -0.05 6.86 -13.99
N GLN A 150 -0.67 7.13 -12.85
CA GLN A 150 -1.21 8.44 -12.54
C GLN A 150 -0.64 8.91 -11.21
N ILE A 151 -0.09 10.13 -11.19
CA ILE A 151 0.33 10.78 -9.94
C ILE A 151 -0.88 11.52 -9.37
N LEU A 152 -1.13 11.30 -8.08
CA LEU A 152 -2.26 11.88 -7.34
C LEU A 152 -1.76 13.00 -6.45
N ASN A 153 -2.54 14.07 -6.35
CA ASN A 153 -2.19 15.20 -5.49
C ASN A 153 -3.26 15.45 -4.43
#